data_78430203796650b9523f40bbfe6aff6a
#
_entry.id   78430203796650b9523f40bbfe6aff6a
#
_cell.length_a   1.000
_cell.length_b   1.000
_cell.length_c   1.000
_cell.angle_alpha   90.00
_cell.angle_beta   90.00
_cell.angle_gamma   90.00
#
_symmetry.space_group_name_H-M   'P 1'
#
loop_
_entity.id
_entity.type
_entity.pdbx_description
1 polymer ?
#
loop_
_entity_poly.entity_id
_entity_poly.type
_entity_poly.pdbx_seq_one_letter_code
_entity_poly.pdbx_strand_id
1 'polypeptide(L)'
;MFLRILFTAVALACALPAAAQPIKIGAFLSVTGPAAFLGDPEQKTLELYVEKLNAGGGLLGRKLELVAYDSAGDAEKARGFVKRLIEQDKVDVLVGGSTTGETMAAVPLAESAGVPFISLAGAVVIVEPVKKWVFKTPHTDRMACEKIFVDMRARGLKRAALISGAGGFDRSMRAECLKVAGKHGVEIAADETYGAGDTDMTAQLSKIKASGVQAVLNAGFGQGPAIVTKNYRQLGLALPLYQSHGVASKQYVSLSGEAAEGVRLPAAALLVADTLPDADPQKKVVASYKRDYEARFKQEVSTFGGHAYDGLMLAVEAMRRAGSTDKAKVRDALEATRGYV
;
A
#
# COMPACT_ATOMS: atom_id res chain seq x y z
N MET A 1 64.61 -39.41 -43.73
CA MET A 1 63.16 -39.47 -43.80
C MET A 1 62.59 -39.08 -42.44
N PHE A 2 62.35 -37.76 -42.24
CA PHE A 2 61.90 -37.22 -40.92
C PHE A 2 60.36 -37.07 -40.86
N LEU A 3 59.76 -37.83 -40.00
CA LEU A 3 58.27 -37.80 -39.75
C LEU A 3 57.91 -36.64 -38.80
N ARG A 4 57.26 -35.58 -39.29
CA ARG A 4 56.79 -34.49 -38.50
C ARG A 4 55.39 -34.87 -37.93
N ILE A 5 55.32 -35.08 -36.61
CA ILE A 5 54.08 -35.25 -35.87
C ILE A 5 53.54 -33.87 -35.54
N LEU A 6 52.39 -33.55 -36.15
CA LEU A 6 51.67 -32.28 -35.91
C LEU A 6 50.72 -32.50 -34.68
N PHE A 7 51.04 -31.91 -33.53
CA PHE A 7 50.16 -31.86 -32.36
C PHE A 7 49.13 -30.74 -32.56
N THR A 8 47.90 -31.13 -32.86
CA THR A 8 46.76 -30.20 -32.86
C THR A 8 46.21 -30.06 -31.45
N ALA A 9 46.53 -28.95 -30.75
CA ALA A 9 45.95 -28.63 -29.44
C ALA A 9 44.53 -28.12 -29.65
N VAL A 10 43.51 -28.92 -29.27
CA VAL A 10 42.11 -28.50 -29.21
C VAL A 10 41.95 -27.69 -27.91
N ALA A 11 41.90 -26.36 -28.04
CA ALA A 11 41.55 -25.45 -26.96
C ALA A 11 40.04 -25.59 -26.67
N LEU A 12 39.69 -26.31 -25.62
CA LEU A 12 38.32 -26.38 -25.09
C LEU A 12 38.02 -25.04 -24.38
N ALA A 13 37.43 -24.10 -25.09
CA ALA A 13 36.97 -22.85 -24.52
C ALA A 13 35.79 -23.17 -23.55
N CYS A 14 36.08 -23.24 -22.25
CA CYS A 14 35.04 -23.22 -21.22
C CYS A 14 34.33 -21.87 -21.30
N ALA A 15 33.19 -21.83 -22.02
CA ALA A 15 32.25 -20.71 -21.94
C ALA A 15 31.71 -20.66 -20.50
N LEU A 16 32.26 -19.77 -19.68
CA LEU A 16 31.64 -19.44 -18.38
C LEU A 16 30.22 -18.94 -18.70
N PRO A 17 29.19 -19.49 -18.07
CA PRO A 17 27.83 -18.97 -18.26
C PRO A 17 27.85 -17.49 -17.85
N ALA A 18 27.58 -16.59 -18.78
CA ALA A 18 27.37 -15.19 -18.48
C ALA A 18 26.27 -15.13 -17.43
N ALA A 19 26.58 -14.65 -16.22
CA ALA A 19 25.59 -14.51 -15.17
C ALA A 19 24.43 -13.68 -15.73
N ALA A 20 23.24 -14.28 -15.79
CA ALA A 20 22.05 -13.60 -16.30
C ALA A 20 21.82 -12.35 -15.45
N GLN A 21 21.56 -11.21 -16.10
CA GLN A 21 21.33 -9.95 -15.39
C GLN A 21 20.18 -10.10 -14.39
N PRO A 22 20.26 -9.48 -13.20
CA PRO A 22 19.21 -9.58 -12.20
C PRO A 22 17.89 -9.02 -12.72
N ILE A 23 16.77 -9.49 -12.16
CA ILE A 23 15.45 -8.90 -12.36
C ILE A 23 15.34 -7.74 -11.39
N LYS A 24 15.10 -6.54 -11.90
CA LYS A 24 15.11 -5.32 -11.10
C LYS A 24 13.70 -4.91 -10.68
N ILE A 25 13.49 -4.88 -9.37
CA ILE A 25 12.27 -4.35 -8.75
C ILE A 25 12.57 -2.91 -8.32
N GLY A 26 11.90 -1.94 -8.94
CA GLY A 26 12.05 -0.54 -8.56
C GLY A 26 11.05 -0.16 -7.47
N ALA A 27 11.51 0.53 -6.43
CA ALA A 27 10.65 1.04 -5.37
C ALA A 27 10.93 2.51 -5.08
N PHE A 28 9.86 3.26 -4.78
CA PHE A 28 9.91 4.64 -4.29
C PHE A 28 8.89 4.75 -3.15
N LEU A 29 9.38 5.03 -1.96
CA LEU A 29 8.65 4.84 -0.71
C LEU A 29 8.86 6.04 0.23
N SER A 30 7.90 6.27 1.11
CA SER A 30 8.01 7.28 2.18
C SER A 30 8.72 6.70 3.40
N VAL A 31 9.99 6.30 3.29
CA VAL A 31 10.71 5.63 4.39
C VAL A 31 10.97 6.56 5.55
N THR A 32 11.20 7.84 5.25
CA THR A 32 11.34 8.91 6.24
C THR A 32 10.20 9.93 6.14
N GLY A 33 10.19 10.94 7.03
CA GLY A 33 9.20 12.01 7.03
C GLY A 33 7.86 11.64 7.64
N PRO A 34 6.81 12.47 7.43
CA PRO A 34 5.51 12.31 8.09
C PRO A 34 4.75 11.03 7.75
N ALA A 35 5.09 10.41 6.61
CA ALA A 35 4.48 9.15 6.13
C ALA A 35 5.37 7.92 6.36
N ALA A 36 6.41 8.01 7.19
CA ALA A 36 7.35 6.91 7.46
C ALA A 36 6.67 5.64 8.00
N PHE A 37 5.53 5.79 8.68
CA PHE A 37 4.74 4.65 9.17
C PHE A 37 4.17 3.77 8.04
N LEU A 38 4.11 4.29 6.81
CA LEU A 38 3.80 3.54 5.59
C LEU A 38 5.07 2.93 5.01
N GLY A 39 6.05 3.77 4.65
CA GLY A 39 7.19 3.39 3.84
C GLY A 39 8.23 2.54 4.55
N ASP A 40 8.46 2.73 5.85
CA ASP A 40 9.42 1.90 6.59
C ASP A 40 9.04 0.41 6.60
N PRO A 41 7.82 -0.01 6.99
CA PRO A 41 7.44 -1.41 6.89
C PRO A 41 7.31 -1.91 5.44
N GLU A 42 7.00 -1.04 4.46
CA GLU A 42 6.99 -1.39 3.05
C GLU A 42 8.39 -1.77 2.57
N GLN A 43 9.39 -0.92 2.83
CA GLN A 43 10.78 -1.18 2.46
C GLN A 43 11.32 -2.45 3.11
N LYS A 44 11.16 -2.58 4.42
CA LYS A 44 11.59 -3.77 5.19
C LYS A 44 11.00 -5.05 4.59
N THR A 45 9.74 -5.01 4.18
CA THR A 45 9.08 -6.16 3.56
C THR A 45 9.67 -6.50 2.20
N LEU A 46 9.89 -5.50 1.34
CA LEU A 46 10.49 -5.72 0.03
C LEU A 46 11.90 -6.31 0.15
N GLU A 47 12.72 -5.77 1.06
CA GLU A 47 14.07 -6.28 1.34
C GLU A 47 14.04 -7.74 1.81
N LEU A 48 13.22 -8.05 2.83
CA LEU A 48 13.07 -9.39 3.38
C LEU A 48 12.67 -10.42 2.32
N TYR A 49 11.68 -10.08 1.51
CA TYR A 49 11.14 -11.07 0.56
C TYR A 49 11.95 -11.17 -0.73
N VAL A 50 12.64 -10.13 -1.15
CA VAL A 50 13.66 -10.23 -2.21
C VAL A 50 14.83 -11.13 -1.74
N GLU A 51 15.30 -10.98 -0.50
CA GLU A 51 16.30 -11.86 0.10
C GLU A 51 15.81 -13.33 0.13
N LYS A 52 14.60 -13.59 0.61
CA LYS A 52 14.01 -14.94 0.68
C LYS A 52 13.83 -15.57 -0.71
N LEU A 53 13.33 -14.82 -1.67
CA LEU A 53 13.18 -15.28 -3.05
C LEU A 53 14.55 -15.65 -3.66
N ASN A 54 15.55 -14.85 -3.39
CA ASN A 54 16.92 -15.10 -3.84
C ASN A 54 17.56 -16.34 -3.17
N ALA A 55 17.30 -16.54 -1.89
CA ALA A 55 17.73 -17.76 -1.18
C ALA A 55 17.03 -19.03 -1.74
N GLY A 56 15.79 -18.88 -2.21
CA GLY A 56 15.02 -19.93 -2.88
C GLY A 56 15.38 -20.18 -4.36
N GLY A 57 16.46 -19.57 -4.87
CA GLY A 57 16.91 -19.75 -6.27
C GLY A 57 16.54 -18.62 -7.22
N GLY A 58 15.86 -17.58 -6.74
CA GLY A 58 15.47 -16.42 -7.54
C GLY A 58 14.20 -16.65 -8.38
N LEU A 59 14.11 -15.95 -9.50
CA LEU A 59 12.99 -16.01 -10.42
C LEU A 59 13.48 -16.22 -11.86
N LEU A 60 12.93 -17.17 -12.59
CA LEU A 60 13.32 -17.51 -13.96
C LEU A 60 14.84 -17.76 -14.10
N GLY A 61 15.44 -18.39 -13.08
CA GLY A 61 16.89 -18.65 -13.04
C GLY A 61 17.77 -17.42 -12.81
N ARG A 62 17.19 -16.27 -12.45
CA ARG A 62 17.86 -14.99 -12.19
C ARG A 62 17.64 -14.53 -10.76
N LYS A 63 18.60 -13.79 -10.20
CA LYS A 63 18.41 -13.11 -8.91
C LYS A 63 17.53 -11.89 -9.10
N LEU A 64 16.79 -11.52 -8.03
CA LEU A 64 16.10 -10.26 -7.94
C LEU A 64 17.02 -9.21 -7.32
N GLU A 65 16.91 -7.97 -7.79
CA GLU A 65 17.58 -6.79 -7.24
C GLU A 65 16.52 -5.75 -6.88
N LEU A 66 16.51 -5.31 -5.63
CA LEU A 66 15.65 -4.20 -5.20
C LEU A 66 16.42 -2.89 -5.37
N VAL A 67 15.87 -1.97 -6.17
CA VAL A 67 16.36 -0.59 -6.29
C VAL A 67 15.34 0.32 -5.65
N ALA A 68 15.62 0.79 -4.43
CA ALA A 68 14.67 1.57 -3.62
C ALA A 68 15.18 2.99 -3.36
N TYR A 69 14.26 3.96 -3.42
CA TYR A 69 14.51 5.37 -3.12
C TYR A 69 13.52 5.89 -2.08
N ASP A 70 14.02 6.67 -1.12
CA ASP A 70 13.21 7.34 -0.10
C ASP A 70 12.73 8.71 -0.61
N SER A 71 11.45 8.83 -0.85
CA SER A 71 10.78 10.06 -1.27
C SER A 71 10.40 10.98 -0.10
N ALA A 72 10.46 10.46 1.13
CA ALA A 72 10.03 11.15 2.36
C ALA A 72 8.57 11.67 2.31
N GLY A 73 7.71 11.04 1.49
CA GLY A 73 6.31 11.45 1.26
C GLY A 73 6.12 12.63 0.30
N ASP A 74 7.20 13.07 -0.34
CA ASP A 74 7.19 14.17 -1.29
C ASP A 74 6.92 13.68 -2.72
N ALA A 75 5.84 14.19 -3.33
CA ALA A 75 5.40 13.77 -4.67
C ALA A 75 6.37 14.15 -5.78
N GLU A 76 7.08 15.28 -5.67
CA GLU A 76 8.07 15.70 -6.68
C GLU A 76 9.34 14.87 -6.60
N LYS A 77 9.82 14.55 -5.39
CA LYS A 77 10.91 13.58 -5.20
C LYS A 77 10.53 12.22 -5.76
N ALA A 78 9.33 11.72 -5.45
CA ALA A 78 8.82 10.46 -5.97
C ALA A 78 8.82 10.45 -7.51
N ARG A 79 8.35 11.52 -8.14
CA ARG A 79 8.39 11.69 -9.59
C ARG A 79 9.81 11.62 -10.14
N GLY A 80 10.75 12.32 -9.51
CA GLY A 80 12.16 12.29 -9.89
C GLY A 80 12.78 10.90 -9.78
N PHE A 81 12.50 10.18 -8.71
CA PHE A 81 12.98 8.81 -8.50
C PHE A 81 12.35 7.81 -9.47
N VAL A 82 11.06 7.92 -9.77
CA VAL A 82 10.40 7.07 -10.78
C VAL A 82 11.03 7.27 -12.15
N LYS A 83 11.31 8.52 -12.55
CA LYS A 83 12.04 8.79 -13.79
C LYS A 83 13.40 8.10 -13.80
N ARG A 84 14.16 8.19 -12.70
CA ARG A 84 15.46 7.54 -12.56
C ARG A 84 15.36 6.01 -12.63
N LEU A 85 14.42 5.40 -11.89
CA LEU A 85 14.16 3.96 -11.90
C LEU A 85 13.87 3.44 -13.32
N ILE A 86 13.10 4.20 -14.11
CA ILE A 86 12.74 3.83 -15.48
C ILE A 86 13.91 4.06 -16.46
N GLU A 87 14.51 5.24 -16.43
CA GLU A 87 15.45 5.68 -17.48
C GLU A 87 16.89 5.25 -17.21
N GLN A 88 17.34 5.22 -15.96
CA GLN A 88 18.73 4.95 -15.58
C GLN A 88 18.89 3.53 -15.03
N ASP A 89 18.09 3.16 -14.03
CA ASP A 89 18.18 1.86 -13.37
C ASP A 89 17.57 0.74 -14.21
N LYS A 90 16.66 1.08 -15.17
CA LYS A 90 16.04 0.14 -16.12
C LYS A 90 15.27 -0.98 -15.42
N VAL A 91 14.44 -0.62 -14.44
CA VAL A 91 13.66 -1.61 -13.68
C VAL A 91 12.63 -2.35 -14.53
N ASP A 92 12.36 -3.60 -14.18
CA ASP A 92 11.39 -4.46 -14.86
C ASP A 92 9.95 -4.18 -14.42
N VAL A 93 9.78 -3.80 -13.14
CA VAL A 93 8.48 -3.46 -12.53
C VAL A 93 8.68 -2.40 -11.43
N LEU A 94 7.66 -1.58 -11.21
CA LEU A 94 7.58 -0.64 -10.08
C LEU A 94 6.62 -1.18 -9.01
N VAL A 95 7.06 -1.18 -7.75
CA VAL A 95 6.25 -1.47 -6.57
C VAL A 95 6.46 -0.35 -5.58
N GLY A 96 5.46 0.50 -5.34
CA GLY A 96 5.70 1.65 -4.47
C GLY A 96 4.65 2.73 -4.56
N GLY A 97 5.05 3.93 -4.16
CA GLY A 97 4.16 5.04 -3.92
C GLY A 97 3.34 4.80 -2.66
N SER A 98 3.97 5.02 -1.50
CA SER A 98 3.34 4.83 -0.18
C SER A 98 2.10 5.68 -0.01
N THR A 99 2.09 6.88 -0.60
CA THR A 99 0.97 7.82 -0.55
C THR A 99 0.28 7.99 -1.91
N THR A 100 -0.99 8.41 -1.88
CA THR A 100 -1.72 8.74 -3.10
C THR A 100 -1.05 9.85 -3.90
N GLY A 101 -0.46 10.85 -3.23
CA GLY A 101 0.25 11.94 -3.90
C GLY A 101 1.45 11.44 -4.70
N GLU A 102 2.32 10.63 -4.11
CA GLU A 102 3.47 10.01 -4.77
C GLU A 102 3.05 9.11 -5.93
N THR A 103 2.04 8.26 -5.70
CA THR A 103 1.50 7.38 -6.75
C THR A 103 1.01 8.18 -7.95
N MET A 104 0.20 9.23 -7.72
CA MET A 104 -0.37 10.01 -8.82
C MET A 104 0.70 10.82 -9.58
N ALA A 105 1.80 11.20 -8.94
CA ALA A 105 2.96 11.81 -9.62
C ALA A 105 3.73 10.79 -10.48
N ALA A 106 3.72 9.52 -10.11
CA ALA A 106 4.38 8.42 -10.83
C ALA A 106 3.56 7.88 -12.02
N VAL A 107 2.24 7.88 -11.91
CA VAL A 107 1.33 7.29 -12.91
C VAL A 107 1.63 7.72 -14.35
N PRO A 108 1.77 9.04 -14.69
CA PRO A 108 2.04 9.44 -16.07
C PRO A 108 3.36 8.88 -16.63
N LEU A 109 4.37 8.72 -15.77
CA LEU A 109 5.68 8.20 -16.17
C LEU A 109 5.61 6.69 -16.45
N ALA A 110 4.93 5.92 -15.58
CA ALA A 110 4.74 4.48 -15.77
C ALA A 110 3.90 4.20 -17.03
N GLU A 111 2.80 4.91 -17.23
CA GLU A 111 1.94 4.80 -18.42
C GLU A 111 2.72 5.13 -19.72
N SER A 112 3.46 6.24 -19.74
CA SER A 112 4.22 6.67 -20.92
C SER A 112 5.36 5.72 -21.25
N ALA A 113 6.05 5.18 -20.24
CA ALA A 113 7.19 4.27 -20.42
C ALA A 113 6.78 2.81 -20.62
N GLY A 114 5.51 2.47 -20.42
CA GLY A 114 5.02 1.09 -20.50
C GLY A 114 5.67 0.19 -19.46
N VAL A 115 5.79 0.67 -18.21
CA VAL A 115 6.35 -0.11 -17.10
C VAL A 115 5.22 -0.51 -16.16
N PRO A 116 5.03 -1.82 -15.88
CA PRO A 116 4.04 -2.26 -14.90
C PRO A 116 4.31 -1.61 -13.54
N PHE A 117 3.29 -1.01 -12.96
CA PHE A 117 3.38 -0.30 -11.69
C PHE A 117 2.30 -0.79 -10.74
N ILE A 118 2.71 -1.33 -9.59
CA ILE A 118 1.84 -1.78 -8.51
C ILE A 118 1.95 -0.78 -7.35
N SER A 119 0.92 0.05 -7.20
CA SER A 119 0.85 1.07 -6.15
C SER A 119 0.50 0.46 -4.79
N LEU A 120 1.08 1.04 -3.73
CA LEU A 120 0.83 0.69 -2.33
C LEU A 120 -0.13 1.68 -1.65
N ALA A 121 -0.73 2.61 -2.41
CA ALA A 121 -1.64 3.63 -1.88
C ALA A 121 -3.13 3.27 -2.03
N GLY A 122 -3.98 3.85 -1.16
CA GLY A 122 -5.36 3.41 -0.96
C GLY A 122 -6.42 4.05 -1.89
N ALA A 123 -6.17 5.19 -2.53
CA ALA A 123 -7.22 5.94 -3.23
C ALA A 123 -7.70 5.24 -4.51
N VAL A 124 -9.01 5.30 -4.76
CA VAL A 124 -9.64 4.72 -5.97
C VAL A 124 -9.21 5.43 -7.25
N VAL A 125 -8.88 6.71 -7.18
CA VAL A 125 -8.42 7.51 -8.33
C VAL A 125 -7.15 6.95 -8.99
N ILE A 126 -6.41 6.10 -8.29
CA ILE A 126 -5.23 5.42 -8.82
C ILE A 126 -5.61 4.47 -9.95
N VAL A 127 -6.74 3.79 -9.82
CA VAL A 127 -7.22 2.75 -10.75
C VAL A 127 -8.52 3.12 -11.47
N GLU A 128 -9.17 4.20 -11.10
CA GLU A 128 -10.34 4.73 -11.80
C GLU A 128 -10.08 6.20 -12.26
N PRO A 129 -10.26 6.50 -13.56
CA PRO A 129 -10.51 5.53 -14.64
C PRO A 129 -9.36 4.52 -14.77
N VAL A 130 -9.66 3.35 -15.33
CA VAL A 130 -8.68 2.27 -15.54
C VAL A 130 -7.47 2.80 -16.32
N LYS A 131 -6.28 2.48 -15.82
CA LYS A 131 -5.00 2.79 -16.44
C LYS A 131 -4.34 1.51 -16.92
N LYS A 132 -3.69 1.57 -18.06
CA LYS A 132 -3.17 0.36 -18.72
C LYS A 132 -2.07 -0.33 -17.92
N TRP A 133 -1.19 0.46 -17.29
CA TRP A 133 0.04 -0.04 -16.66
C TRP A 133 0.02 0.02 -15.14
N VAL A 134 -1.09 0.49 -14.53
CA VAL A 134 -1.18 0.75 -13.09
C VAL A 134 -2.15 -0.19 -12.40
N PHE A 135 -1.65 -0.83 -11.37
CA PHE A 135 -2.34 -1.74 -10.45
C PHE A 135 -2.17 -1.24 -9.01
N LYS A 136 -2.89 -1.82 -8.06
CA LYS A 136 -2.69 -1.50 -6.63
C LYS A 136 -3.06 -2.70 -5.74
N THR A 137 -2.47 -2.77 -4.56
CA THR A 137 -2.74 -3.83 -3.58
C THR A 137 -3.68 -3.41 -2.45
N PRO A 138 -3.63 -2.18 -1.89
CA PRO A 138 -4.56 -1.82 -0.81
C PRO A 138 -6.02 -1.84 -1.24
N HIS A 139 -6.92 -2.06 -0.29
CA HIS A 139 -8.36 -1.78 -0.49
C HIS A 139 -8.56 -0.33 -0.91
N THR A 140 -9.59 -0.06 -1.73
CA THR A 140 -9.89 1.32 -2.09
C THR A 140 -10.57 2.06 -0.94
N ASP A 141 -10.41 3.36 -0.90
CA ASP A 141 -11.17 4.26 -0.02
C ASP A 141 -12.69 4.10 -0.19
N ARG A 142 -13.19 3.84 -1.41
CA ARG A 142 -14.60 3.48 -1.65
C ARG A 142 -15.00 2.23 -0.88
N MET A 143 -14.23 1.15 -0.98
CA MET A 143 -14.50 -0.10 -0.25
C MET A 143 -14.50 0.14 1.27
N ALA A 144 -13.60 0.99 1.76
CA ALA A 144 -13.56 1.37 3.17
C ALA A 144 -14.82 2.14 3.60
N CYS A 145 -15.26 3.14 2.81
CA CYS A 145 -16.51 3.87 3.08
C CYS A 145 -17.71 2.91 3.10
N GLU A 146 -17.84 2.04 2.11
CA GLU A 146 -18.94 1.06 2.03
C GLU A 146 -18.94 0.12 3.24
N LYS A 147 -17.77 -0.37 3.65
CA LYS A 147 -17.64 -1.23 4.84
C LYS A 147 -18.06 -0.52 6.12
N ILE A 148 -17.67 0.75 6.28
CA ILE A 148 -18.07 1.59 7.42
C ILE A 148 -19.58 1.81 7.42
N PHE A 149 -20.20 2.16 6.29
CA PHE A 149 -21.64 2.39 6.21
C PHE A 149 -22.46 1.12 6.39
N VAL A 150 -21.95 -0.04 5.99
CA VAL A 150 -22.57 -1.34 6.32
C VAL A 150 -22.60 -1.57 7.84
N ASP A 151 -21.51 -1.28 8.57
CA ASP A 151 -21.48 -1.39 10.03
C ASP A 151 -22.38 -0.35 10.68
N MET A 152 -22.38 0.90 10.21
CA MET A 152 -23.30 1.93 10.69
C MET A 152 -24.77 1.50 10.55
N ARG A 153 -25.14 1.00 9.37
CA ARG A 153 -26.49 0.50 9.10
C ARG A 153 -26.88 -0.64 10.01
N ALA A 154 -26.01 -1.61 10.22
CA ALA A 154 -26.23 -2.74 11.12
C ALA A 154 -26.48 -2.29 12.57
N ARG A 155 -25.98 -1.11 12.95
CA ARG A 155 -26.16 -0.47 14.26
C ARG A 155 -27.32 0.52 14.31
N GLY A 156 -28.07 0.66 13.22
CA GLY A 156 -29.19 1.61 13.14
C GLY A 156 -28.77 3.07 13.01
N LEU A 157 -27.49 3.35 12.70
CA LEU A 157 -26.95 4.70 12.53
C LEU A 157 -27.22 5.19 11.10
N LYS A 158 -28.09 6.20 10.96
CA LYS A 158 -28.55 6.70 9.66
C LYS A 158 -28.08 8.11 9.33
N ARG A 159 -27.57 8.85 10.31
CA ARG A 159 -27.06 10.22 10.15
C ARG A 159 -25.62 10.28 10.66
N ALA A 160 -24.70 10.64 9.80
CA ALA A 160 -23.28 10.73 10.16
C ALA A 160 -22.73 12.11 9.83
N ALA A 161 -21.66 12.50 10.53
CA ALA A 161 -20.78 13.57 10.12
C ALA A 161 -19.55 12.99 9.45
N LEU A 162 -19.04 13.70 8.47
CA LEU A 162 -17.75 13.47 7.86
C LEU A 162 -16.79 14.57 8.30
N ILE A 163 -15.58 14.19 8.71
CA ILE A 163 -14.46 15.11 8.90
C ILE A 163 -13.26 14.57 8.13
N SER A 164 -12.53 15.41 7.38
CA SER A 164 -11.46 14.93 6.52
C SER A 164 -10.26 15.85 6.50
N GLY A 165 -9.07 15.28 6.32
CA GLY A 165 -7.87 16.04 6.00
C GLY A 165 -7.90 16.60 4.58
N ALA A 166 -6.80 17.31 4.22
CA ALA A 166 -6.65 17.99 2.92
C ALA A 166 -5.68 17.26 1.97
N GLY A 167 -5.15 16.10 2.33
CA GLY A 167 -4.24 15.30 1.50
C GLY A 167 -4.92 14.64 0.30
N GLY A 168 -4.15 14.07 -0.61
CA GLY A 168 -4.68 13.41 -1.80
C GLY A 168 -5.59 12.22 -1.47
N PHE A 169 -5.18 11.38 -0.52
CA PHE A 169 -6.01 10.28 -0.01
C PHE A 169 -7.27 10.80 0.68
N ASP A 170 -7.14 11.80 1.55
CA ASP A 170 -8.23 12.33 2.37
C ASP A 170 -9.36 12.89 1.48
N ARG A 171 -8.99 13.67 0.46
CA ARG A 171 -9.95 14.21 -0.52
C ARG A 171 -10.64 13.11 -1.31
N SER A 172 -9.88 12.06 -1.73
CA SER A 172 -10.43 10.93 -2.45
C SER A 172 -11.44 10.18 -1.59
N MET A 173 -11.08 9.82 -0.36
CA MET A 173 -11.96 9.11 0.56
C MET A 173 -13.20 9.93 0.92
N ARG A 174 -13.04 11.25 1.17
CA ARG A 174 -14.18 12.13 1.40
C ARG A 174 -15.16 12.10 0.23
N ALA A 175 -14.67 12.25 -1.00
CA ALA A 175 -15.50 12.23 -2.19
C ALA A 175 -16.23 10.88 -2.37
N GLU A 176 -15.53 9.77 -2.16
CA GLU A 176 -16.14 8.44 -2.25
C GLU A 176 -17.15 8.17 -1.14
N CYS A 177 -16.86 8.56 0.11
CA CYS A 177 -17.84 8.43 1.20
C CYS A 177 -19.13 9.23 0.92
N LEU A 178 -19.02 10.49 0.46
CA LEU A 178 -20.18 11.29 0.04
C LEU A 178 -20.99 10.62 -1.08
N LYS A 179 -20.29 10.03 -2.05
CA LYS A 179 -20.89 9.37 -3.22
C LYS A 179 -21.67 8.10 -2.85
N VAL A 180 -21.18 7.31 -1.88
CA VAL A 180 -21.76 6.00 -1.60
C VAL A 180 -22.66 5.98 -0.36
N ALA A 181 -22.61 6.98 0.53
CA ALA A 181 -23.37 7.00 1.79
C ALA A 181 -24.88 6.74 1.58
N GLY A 182 -25.50 7.44 0.63
CA GLY A 182 -26.93 7.30 0.32
C GLY A 182 -27.33 5.90 -0.14
N LYS A 183 -26.44 5.19 -0.85
CA LYS A 183 -26.67 3.79 -1.27
C LYS A 183 -26.77 2.83 -0.08
N HIS A 184 -26.14 3.19 1.03
CA HIS A 184 -26.16 2.43 2.28
C HIS A 184 -27.20 2.96 3.29
N GLY A 185 -28.05 3.91 2.89
CA GLY A 185 -29.08 4.51 3.75
C GLY A 185 -28.48 5.37 4.88
N VAL A 186 -27.31 5.96 4.66
CA VAL A 186 -26.67 6.91 5.58
C VAL A 186 -26.67 8.31 4.95
N GLU A 187 -27.19 9.29 5.69
CA GLU A 187 -27.12 10.71 5.36
C GLU A 187 -25.85 11.32 5.96
N ILE A 188 -25.05 12.03 5.16
CA ILE A 188 -23.98 12.87 5.68
C ILE A 188 -24.56 14.25 5.96
N ALA A 189 -24.86 14.51 7.22
CA ALA A 189 -25.55 15.71 7.69
C ALA A 189 -24.60 16.86 8.08
N ALA A 190 -23.30 16.58 8.24
CA ALA A 190 -22.25 17.56 8.44
C ALA A 190 -20.98 17.09 7.74
N ASP A 191 -20.22 18.03 7.20
CA ASP A 191 -19.00 17.74 6.42
C ASP A 191 -17.96 18.85 6.69
N GLU A 192 -16.95 18.52 7.47
CA GLU A 192 -15.91 19.45 7.91
C GLU A 192 -14.53 19.00 7.42
N THR A 193 -13.61 19.93 7.28
CA THR A 193 -12.24 19.65 6.85
C THR A 193 -11.22 20.28 7.78
N TYR A 194 -10.01 19.69 7.81
CA TYR A 194 -8.84 20.23 8.51
C TYR A 194 -7.61 20.25 7.60
N GLY A 195 -6.70 21.18 7.85
CA GLY A 195 -5.43 21.32 7.13
C GLY A 195 -4.36 20.31 7.63
N ALA A 196 -3.34 20.08 6.80
CA ALA A 196 -2.24 19.17 7.15
C ALA A 196 -1.40 19.64 8.36
N GLY A 197 -1.40 20.95 8.65
CA GLY A 197 -0.69 21.56 9.77
C GLY A 197 -1.55 21.82 11.01
N ASP A 198 -2.85 21.48 10.96
CA ASP A 198 -3.74 21.76 12.08
C ASP A 198 -3.41 20.83 13.26
N THR A 199 -3.26 21.44 14.41
CA THR A 199 -2.98 20.75 15.69
C THR A 199 -4.20 20.72 16.62
N ASP A 200 -5.31 21.35 16.22
CA ASP A 200 -6.56 21.42 16.95
C ASP A 200 -7.75 21.45 15.98
N MET A 201 -8.66 20.49 16.14
CA MET A 201 -9.89 20.34 15.34
C MET A 201 -11.16 20.60 16.19
N THR A 202 -11.01 21.29 17.34
CA THR A 202 -12.13 21.54 18.26
C THR A 202 -13.25 22.35 17.60
N ALA A 203 -12.91 23.30 16.72
CA ALA A 203 -13.89 24.12 16.02
C ALA A 203 -14.79 23.26 15.08
N GLN A 204 -14.17 22.40 14.27
CA GLN A 204 -14.88 21.49 13.38
C GLN A 204 -15.74 20.50 14.16
N LEU A 205 -15.17 19.90 15.21
CA LEU A 205 -15.86 18.92 16.05
C LEU A 205 -17.01 19.55 16.85
N SER A 206 -16.92 20.83 17.23
CA SER A 206 -18.02 21.57 17.88
C SER A 206 -19.21 21.77 16.93
N LYS A 207 -18.97 22.08 15.66
CA LYS A 207 -20.03 22.13 14.65
C LYS A 207 -20.68 20.75 14.43
N ILE A 208 -19.87 19.70 14.36
CA ILE A 208 -20.34 18.32 14.27
C ILE A 208 -21.20 17.96 15.49
N LYS A 209 -20.77 18.33 16.70
CA LYS A 209 -21.54 18.10 17.93
C LYS A 209 -22.92 18.75 17.88
N ALA A 210 -23.01 19.93 17.30
CA ALA A 210 -24.28 20.68 17.17
C ALA A 210 -25.19 20.17 16.04
N SER A 211 -24.71 19.33 15.13
CA SER A 211 -25.44 18.91 13.91
C SER A 211 -26.46 17.76 14.12
N GLY A 212 -26.54 17.20 15.32
CA GLY A 212 -27.51 16.14 15.64
C GLY A 212 -27.24 14.81 14.91
N VAL A 213 -25.98 14.51 14.61
CA VAL A 213 -25.57 13.24 13.99
C VAL A 213 -25.49 12.11 15.01
N GLN A 214 -25.47 10.88 14.52
CA GLN A 214 -25.43 9.65 15.32
C GLN A 214 -24.06 8.97 15.30
N ALA A 215 -23.19 9.36 14.36
CA ALA A 215 -21.83 8.85 14.24
C ALA A 215 -20.93 9.89 13.57
N VAL A 216 -19.61 9.75 13.75
CA VAL A 216 -18.62 10.58 13.07
C VAL A 216 -17.65 9.66 12.32
N LEU A 217 -17.39 10.00 11.06
CA LEU A 217 -16.38 9.33 10.22
C LEU A 217 -15.25 10.32 9.89
N ASN A 218 -14.02 9.95 10.23
CA ASN A 218 -12.84 10.69 9.82
C ASN A 218 -12.20 10.02 8.58
N ALA A 219 -12.20 10.74 7.46
CA ALA A 219 -11.55 10.37 6.23
C ALA A 219 -10.15 11.00 6.16
N GLY A 220 -9.18 10.37 6.82
CA GLY A 220 -7.84 10.90 6.92
C GLY A 220 -6.76 9.83 7.15
N PHE A 221 -5.50 10.23 7.07
CA PHE A 221 -4.35 9.42 7.46
C PHE A 221 -3.26 10.30 8.11
N GLY A 222 -2.18 9.67 8.61
CA GLY A 222 -1.11 10.40 9.28
C GLY A 222 -1.48 10.80 10.72
N GLN A 223 -1.08 12.00 11.15
CA GLN A 223 -1.26 12.47 12.53
C GLN A 223 -2.64 13.07 12.79
N GLY A 224 -3.26 13.69 11.78
CA GLY A 224 -4.55 14.37 11.91
C GLY A 224 -5.64 13.52 12.56
N PRO A 225 -5.85 12.27 12.15
CA PRO A 225 -6.81 11.36 12.78
C PRO A 225 -6.62 11.14 14.27
N ALA A 226 -5.39 11.08 14.76
CA ALA A 226 -5.13 10.96 16.19
C ALA A 226 -5.48 12.24 16.95
N ILE A 227 -5.22 13.41 16.35
CA ILE A 227 -5.62 14.71 16.91
C ILE A 227 -7.15 14.82 16.96
N VAL A 228 -7.84 14.50 15.84
CA VAL A 228 -9.31 14.41 15.81
C VAL A 228 -9.82 13.52 16.94
N THR A 229 -9.25 12.34 17.12
CA THR A 229 -9.66 11.38 18.15
C THR A 229 -9.52 11.95 19.56
N LYS A 230 -8.38 12.61 19.86
CA LYS A 230 -8.16 13.25 21.16
C LYS A 230 -9.13 14.41 21.40
N ASN A 231 -9.25 15.33 20.45
CA ASN A 231 -10.17 16.46 20.57
C ASN A 231 -11.63 16.00 20.68
N TYR A 232 -11.97 14.92 19.97
CA TYR A 232 -13.30 14.28 20.06
C TYR A 232 -13.66 13.89 21.50
N ARG A 233 -12.73 13.23 22.22
CA ARG A 233 -12.92 12.85 23.62
C ARG A 233 -12.90 14.04 24.56
N GLN A 234 -12.01 14.99 24.34
CA GLN A 234 -11.93 16.23 25.14
C GLN A 234 -13.23 17.05 25.11
N LEU A 235 -13.92 17.05 23.95
CA LEU A 235 -15.24 17.69 23.81
C LEU A 235 -16.40 16.88 24.42
N GLY A 236 -16.13 15.71 25.01
CA GLY A 236 -17.15 14.85 25.59
C GLY A 236 -18.09 14.24 24.54
N LEU A 237 -17.63 14.07 23.30
CA LEU A 237 -18.39 13.38 22.26
C LEU A 237 -18.37 11.88 22.55
N ALA A 238 -19.55 11.28 22.71
CA ALA A 238 -19.73 9.84 23.01
C ALA A 238 -20.33 9.04 21.86
N LEU A 239 -20.53 9.66 20.69
CA LEU A 239 -21.02 8.97 19.50
C LEU A 239 -19.98 7.96 18.99
N PRO A 240 -20.39 6.92 18.23
CA PRO A 240 -19.43 6.08 17.52
C PRO A 240 -18.51 6.90 16.60
N LEU A 241 -17.20 6.74 16.80
CA LEU A 241 -16.17 7.34 15.95
C LEU A 241 -15.59 6.26 15.03
N TYR A 242 -15.68 6.52 13.73
CA TYR A 242 -15.08 5.69 12.69
C TYR A 242 -13.86 6.38 12.10
N GLN A 243 -12.84 5.60 11.83
CA GLN A 243 -11.63 6.05 11.17
C GLN A 243 -11.45 5.36 9.82
N SER A 244 -10.67 5.96 8.94
CA SER A 244 -10.28 5.37 7.67
C SER A 244 -9.40 4.14 7.85
N HIS A 245 -9.29 3.29 6.84
CA HIS A 245 -8.29 2.22 6.79
C HIS A 245 -6.84 2.75 6.69
N GLY A 246 -6.65 4.02 6.32
CA GLY A 246 -5.35 4.68 6.26
C GLY A 246 -4.68 4.89 7.62
N VAL A 247 -5.38 4.62 8.73
CA VAL A 247 -4.82 4.64 10.09
C VAL A 247 -4.77 3.26 10.74
N ALA A 248 -4.98 2.20 9.98
CA ALA A 248 -4.95 0.83 10.47
C ALA A 248 -3.51 0.41 10.87
N SER A 249 -3.00 1.00 11.95
CA SER A 249 -1.65 0.79 12.48
C SER A 249 -1.60 1.02 13.98
N LYS A 250 -0.62 0.40 14.64
CA LYS A 250 -0.33 0.66 16.05
C LYS A 250 0.12 2.08 16.33
N GLN A 251 0.73 2.75 15.35
CA GLN A 251 1.09 4.15 15.51
C GLN A 251 -0.12 5.04 15.80
N TYR A 252 -1.23 4.84 15.09
CA TYR A 252 -2.47 5.56 15.36
C TYR A 252 -2.96 5.31 16.81
N VAL A 253 -2.97 4.05 17.25
CA VAL A 253 -3.37 3.69 18.62
C VAL A 253 -2.45 4.36 19.64
N SER A 254 -1.13 4.29 19.43
CA SER A 254 -0.12 4.91 20.30
C SER A 254 -0.27 6.44 20.37
N LEU A 255 -0.47 7.10 19.21
CA LEU A 255 -0.68 8.54 19.15
C LEU A 255 -1.99 8.99 19.81
N SER A 256 -3.03 8.18 19.68
CA SER A 256 -4.35 8.49 20.25
C SER A 256 -4.45 8.17 21.75
N GLY A 257 -3.65 7.18 22.22
CA GLY A 257 -3.70 6.69 23.59
C GLY A 257 -5.09 6.16 23.94
N GLU A 258 -5.54 6.38 25.18
CA GLU A 258 -6.87 5.96 25.67
C GLU A 258 -8.04 6.54 24.86
N ALA A 259 -7.82 7.65 24.16
CA ALA A 259 -8.85 8.23 23.31
C ALA A 259 -9.27 7.30 22.14
N ALA A 260 -8.41 6.33 21.76
CA ALA A 260 -8.71 5.35 20.73
C ALA A 260 -9.70 4.25 21.14
N GLU A 261 -10.00 4.12 22.45
CA GLU A 261 -10.92 3.09 22.92
C GLU A 261 -12.31 3.21 22.25
N GLY A 262 -12.79 2.09 21.71
CA GLY A 262 -14.08 2.04 21.03
C GLY A 262 -14.11 2.67 19.63
N VAL A 263 -12.98 3.18 19.12
CA VAL A 263 -12.86 3.61 17.72
C VAL A 263 -12.97 2.40 16.79
N ARG A 264 -13.66 2.57 15.68
CA ARG A 264 -13.90 1.54 14.67
C ARG A 264 -13.24 1.92 13.35
N LEU A 265 -12.63 0.96 12.69
CA LEU A 265 -12.03 1.15 11.36
C LEU A 265 -12.02 -0.15 10.57
N PRO A 266 -12.12 -0.10 9.23
CA PRO A 266 -11.86 -1.25 8.39
C PRO A 266 -10.35 -1.52 8.34
N ALA A 267 -9.98 -2.79 8.36
CA ALA A 267 -8.58 -3.22 8.32
C ALA A 267 -8.41 -4.51 7.49
N ALA A 268 -7.18 -4.77 7.05
CA ALA A 268 -6.81 -6.01 6.42
C ALA A 268 -6.71 -7.17 7.45
N ALA A 269 -6.88 -8.40 6.99
CA ALA A 269 -6.83 -9.61 7.79
C ALA A 269 -5.50 -9.77 8.56
N LEU A 270 -4.41 -9.21 8.05
CA LEU A 270 -3.09 -9.27 8.69
C LEU A 270 -3.08 -8.74 10.13
N LEU A 271 -3.83 -7.67 10.42
CA LEU A 271 -3.89 -7.08 11.77
C LEU A 271 -4.62 -7.96 12.80
N VAL A 272 -5.38 -8.92 12.32
CA VAL A 272 -6.13 -9.89 13.14
C VAL A 272 -5.71 -11.33 12.84
N ALA A 273 -4.49 -11.53 12.33
CA ALA A 273 -3.98 -12.83 11.88
C ALA A 273 -4.14 -13.96 12.92
N ASP A 274 -3.93 -13.64 14.21
CA ASP A 274 -4.00 -14.59 15.30
C ASP A 274 -5.44 -15.05 15.63
N THR A 275 -6.44 -14.26 15.23
CA THR A 275 -7.86 -14.53 15.51
C THR A 275 -8.65 -15.02 14.30
N LEU A 276 -8.00 -15.14 13.14
CA LEU A 276 -8.64 -15.65 11.94
C LEU A 276 -9.03 -17.12 12.11
N PRO A 277 -10.24 -17.53 11.68
CA PRO A 277 -10.63 -18.94 11.64
C PRO A 277 -9.66 -19.78 10.81
N ASP A 278 -9.49 -21.06 11.14
CA ASP A 278 -8.61 -21.96 10.38
C ASP A 278 -9.06 -22.14 8.91
N ALA A 279 -10.34 -21.99 8.66
CA ALA A 279 -10.92 -22.07 7.32
C ALA A 279 -10.75 -20.77 6.50
N ASP A 280 -10.23 -19.68 7.09
CA ASP A 280 -10.00 -18.44 6.35
C ASP A 280 -8.86 -18.66 5.34
N PRO A 281 -9.09 -18.40 4.04
CA PRO A 281 -8.09 -18.65 3.00
C PRO A 281 -6.82 -17.81 3.19
N GLN A 282 -6.91 -16.64 3.84
CA GLN A 282 -5.76 -15.76 4.09
C GLN A 282 -4.93 -16.16 5.31
N LYS A 283 -5.48 -16.99 6.24
CA LYS A 283 -4.81 -17.29 7.51
C LYS A 283 -3.38 -17.79 7.34
N LYS A 284 -3.16 -18.71 6.41
CA LYS A 284 -1.84 -19.30 6.19
C LYS A 284 -0.81 -18.29 5.73
N VAL A 285 -1.18 -17.42 4.78
CA VAL A 285 -0.26 -16.44 4.22
C VAL A 285 0.02 -15.32 5.21
N VAL A 286 -1.00 -14.78 5.88
CA VAL A 286 -0.79 -13.69 6.87
C VAL A 286 -0.01 -14.16 8.09
N ALA A 287 -0.25 -15.39 8.58
CA ALA A 287 0.51 -15.96 9.69
C ALA A 287 1.98 -16.23 9.32
N SER A 288 2.24 -16.67 8.08
CA SER A 288 3.62 -16.83 7.59
C SER A 288 4.35 -15.52 7.48
N TYR A 289 3.70 -14.51 6.86
CA TYR A 289 4.26 -13.16 6.74
C TYR A 289 4.57 -12.55 8.12
N LYS A 290 3.60 -12.62 9.05
CA LYS A 290 3.78 -12.12 10.42
C LYS A 290 5.00 -12.74 11.09
N ARG A 291 5.09 -14.06 11.09
CA ARG A 291 6.23 -14.79 11.69
C ARG A 291 7.57 -14.37 11.09
N ASP A 292 7.64 -14.26 9.76
CA ASP A 292 8.88 -13.91 9.05
C ASP A 292 9.34 -12.49 9.36
N TYR A 293 8.40 -11.53 9.30
CA TYR A 293 8.65 -10.13 9.56
C TYR A 293 9.08 -9.88 11.01
N GLU A 294 8.31 -10.41 11.98
CA GLU A 294 8.59 -10.25 13.42
C GLU A 294 9.88 -10.95 13.83
N ALA A 295 10.20 -12.10 13.23
CA ALA A 295 11.46 -12.78 13.48
C ALA A 295 12.67 -11.96 13.01
N ARG A 296 12.56 -11.29 11.86
CA ARG A 296 13.64 -10.51 11.24
C ARG A 296 13.86 -9.17 11.91
N PHE A 297 12.78 -8.40 12.14
CA PHE A 297 12.86 -7.00 12.56
C PHE A 297 12.58 -6.77 14.04
N LYS A 298 12.08 -7.78 14.76
CA LYS A 298 11.66 -7.67 16.17
C LYS A 298 10.62 -6.55 16.37
N GLN A 299 9.82 -6.33 15.36
CA GLN A 299 8.73 -5.35 15.31
C GLN A 299 7.45 -6.06 14.87
N GLU A 300 6.32 -5.59 15.35
CA GLU A 300 5.03 -6.10 14.92
C GLU A 300 4.76 -5.74 13.44
N VAL A 301 3.98 -6.60 12.79
CA VAL A 301 3.58 -6.37 11.41
C VAL A 301 2.72 -5.11 11.26
N SER A 302 2.83 -4.49 10.09
CA SER A 302 1.98 -3.39 9.66
C SER A 302 1.18 -3.80 8.44
N THR A 303 -0.06 -3.32 8.34
CA THR A 303 -0.90 -3.49 7.15
C THR A 303 -0.18 -3.00 5.87
N PHE A 304 0.64 -1.95 6.00
CA PHE A 304 1.37 -1.35 4.88
C PHE A 304 2.49 -2.25 4.37
N GLY A 305 3.23 -2.90 5.28
CA GLY A 305 4.16 -3.97 4.90
C GLY A 305 3.45 -5.13 4.19
N GLY A 306 2.25 -5.50 4.63
CA GLY A 306 1.41 -6.50 3.95
C GLY A 306 1.08 -6.11 2.50
N HIS A 307 0.78 -4.83 2.24
CA HIS A 307 0.54 -4.35 0.88
C HIS A 307 1.79 -4.44 -0.01
N ALA A 308 2.97 -4.17 0.56
CA ALA A 308 4.24 -4.33 -0.16
C ALA A 308 4.55 -5.82 -0.45
N TYR A 309 4.25 -6.71 0.49
CA TYR A 309 4.31 -8.16 0.27
C TYR A 309 3.45 -8.57 -0.93
N ASP A 310 2.18 -8.20 -0.93
CA ASP A 310 1.27 -8.51 -2.02
C ASP A 310 1.77 -7.94 -3.35
N GLY A 311 2.27 -6.69 -3.35
CA GLY A 311 2.78 -6.03 -4.55
C GLY A 311 3.97 -6.76 -5.16
N LEU A 312 4.94 -7.14 -4.34
CA LEU A 312 6.10 -7.91 -4.77
C LEU A 312 5.70 -9.31 -5.27
N MET A 313 4.86 -10.02 -4.49
CA MET A 313 4.48 -11.40 -4.83
C MET A 313 3.61 -11.46 -6.07
N LEU A 314 2.71 -10.50 -6.28
CA LEU A 314 1.94 -10.36 -7.53
C LEU A 314 2.84 -10.11 -8.74
N ALA A 315 3.86 -9.24 -8.61
CA ALA A 315 4.83 -9.00 -9.67
C ALA A 315 5.62 -10.27 -10.01
N VAL A 316 6.13 -10.97 -8.99
CA VAL A 316 6.87 -12.24 -9.12
C VAL A 316 6.02 -13.31 -9.78
N GLU A 317 4.79 -13.47 -9.32
CA GLU A 317 3.87 -14.48 -9.87
C GLU A 317 3.45 -14.15 -11.32
N ALA A 318 3.24 -12.88 -11.62
CA ALA A 318 2.96 -12.44 -13.00
C ALA A 318 4.15 -12.75 -13.94
N MET A 319 5.38 -12.45 -13.52
CA MET A 319 6.58 -12.79 -14.29
C MET A 319 6.75 -14.31 -14.47
N ARG A 320 6.43 -15.10 -13.43
CA ARG A 320 6.46 -16.57 -13.48
C ARG A 320 5.46 -17.10 -14.48
N ARG A 321 4.20 -16.64 -14.45
CA ARG A 321 3.17 -17.04 -15.42
C ARG A 321 3.49 -16.59 -16.84
N ALA A 322 4.08 -15.40 -16.99
CA ALA A 322 4.53 -14.90 -18.29
C ALA A 322 5.76 -15.64 -18.84
N GLY A 323 6.51 -16.36 -17.99
CA GLY A 323 7.81 -16.94 -18.33
C GLY A 323 8.84 -15.91 -18.80
N SER A 324 8.67 -14.63 -18.42
CA SER A 324 9.40 -13.50 -18.99
C SER A 324 9.36 -12.28 -18.08
N THR A 325 10.34 -11.38 -18.23
CA THR A 325 10.30 -10.03 -17.68
C THR A 325 9.91 -8.97 -18.74
N ASP A 326 9.46 -9.39 -19.91
CA ASP A 326 8.89 -8.46 -20.89
C ASP A 326 7.70 -7.71 -20.27
N LYS A 327 7.78 -6.40 -20.31
CA LYS A 327 6.85 -5.52 -19.58
C LYS A 327 5.40 -5.72 -20.01
N ALA A 328 5.14 -5.92 -21.32
CA ALA A 328 3.79 -6.13 -21.82
C ALA A 328 3.23 -7.47 -21.36
N LYS A 329 4.03 -8.55 -21.43
CA LYS A 329 3.62 -9.87 -20.94
C LYS A 329 3.37 -9.89 -19.45
N VAL A 330 4.21 -9.21 -18.66
CA VAL A 330 4.02 -9.08 -17.20
C VAL A 330 2.75 -8.29 -16.89
N ARG A 331 2.51 -7.18 -17.58
CA ARG A 331 1.29 -6.38 -17.44
C ARG A 331 0.04 -7.22 -17.76
N ASP A 332 0.04 -7.98 -18.85
CA ASP A 332 -1.08 -8.84 -19.23
C ASP A 332 -1.31 -9.96 -18.20
N ALA A 333 -0.23 -10.53 -17.66
CA ALA A 333 -0.31 -11.53 -16.59
C ALA A 333 -0.86 -10.93 -15.28
N LEU A 334 -0.51 -9.68 -14.93
CA LEU A 334 -1.10 -8.97 -13.78
C LEU A 334 -2.60 -8.78 -13.96
N GLU A 335 -3.05 -8.30 -15.13
CA GLU A 335 -4.47 -8.07 -15.41
C GLU A 335 -5.28 -9.38 -15.41
N ALA A 336 -4.66 -10.48 -15.83
CA ALA A 336 -5.28 -11.81 -15.87
C ALA A 336 -5.29 -12.51 -14.49
N THR A 337 -4.76 -11.90 -13.42
CA THR A 337 -4.72 -12.53 -12.09
C THR A 337 -6.12 -12.81 -11.57
N ARG A 338 -6.35 -14.06 -11.08
CA ARG A 338 -7.61 -14.52 -10.50
C ARG A 338 -7.31 -15.42 -9.30
N GLY A 339 -8.15 -15.34 -8.25
CA GLY A 339 -8.08 -16.25 -7.09
C GLY A 339 -6.76 -16.17 -6.31
N TYR A 340 -6.08 -15.04 -6.38
CA TYR A 340 -4.86 -14.81 -5.60
C TYR A 340 -5.21 -14.63 -4.12
N VAL A 341 -4.46 -15.29 -3.23
CA VAL A 341 -4.60 -15.24 -1.77
C VAL A 341 -3.23 -14.93 -1.16
#